data_4e1d8565f552a057b4a6ba88620f67da
#
_entry.id   4e1d8565f552a057b4a6ba88620f67da
#
_cell.length_a   1.000
_cell.length_b   1.000
_cell.length_c   1.000
_cell.angle_alpha   90.00
_cell.angle_beta   90.00
_cell.angle_gamma   90.00
#
_symmetry.space_group_name_H-M   'P 1'
#
loop_
_entity.id
_entity.type
_entity.pdbx_description
1 polymer ?
#
loop_
_entity_poly.entity_id
_entity_poly.type
_entity_poly.pdbx_seq_one_letter_code
_entity_poly.pdbx_strand_id
1 'polypeptide(L)'
;GRQEIIHAKDCTIIKDCYNAGPESMEAALTVLGNRKGRRIAVLGDMLELGVCAQAEHYKVGRIAAEKVDFLFAYGPNSSRVVSGALTGGMSDTNALAFDDRQKLAAALKQQVRPGDTLLFKGSNGMRMDLILDMFLNKGESSEERA
;
A
#
# COMPACT_ATOMS: atom_id res chain seq x y z
N GLY A 1 17.21 2.13 2.03
CA GLY A 1 16.28 1.81 1.03
C GLY A 1 16.48 0.40 0.55
N ARG A 2 15.41 -0.28 0.48
CA ARG A 2 15.42 -1.68 0.05
C ARG A 2 14.28 -1.88 -0.92
N GLN A 3 14.28 -1.05 -1.95
CA GLN A 3 13.28 -1.15 -2.99
C GLN A 3 13.61 -2.32 -3.89
N GLU A 4 12.60 -3.10 -4.18
CA GLU A 4 12.72 -4.26 -5.04
C GLU A 4 11.59 -4.20 -6.06
N ILE A 5 11.90 -4.46 -7.33
CA ILE A 5 10.90 -4.48 -8.39
C ILE A 5 10.61 -5.94 -8.73
N ILE A 6 9.34 -6.30 -8.67
CA ILE A 6 8.88 -7.66 -8.93
C ILE A 6 7.86 -7.60 -10.08
N HIS A 7 8.00 -8.50 -11.04
CA HIS A 7 7.02 -8.64 -12.12
C HIS A 7 6.24 -9.93 -11.89
N ALA A 8 4.94 -9.80 -11.65
CA ALA A 8 4.07 -10.94 -11.39
C ALA A 8 2.63 -10.57 -11.76
N LYS A 9 1.85 -11.58 -12.17
CA LYS A 9 0.43 -11.39 -12.54
C LYS A 9 0.25 -10.30 -13.61
N ASP A 10 1.23 -10.17 -14.50
CA ASP A 10 1.29 -9.14 -15.54
C ASP A 10 1.27 -7.73 -14.97
N CYS A 11 1.76 -7.57 -13.74
CA CYS A 11 1.84 -6.28 -13.04
C CYS A 11 3.28 -5.98 -12.65
N THR A 12 3.55 -4.72 -12.36
CA THR A 12 4.81 -4.29 -11.78
C THR A 12 4.57 -4.00 -10.30
N ILE A 13 5.35 -4.63 -9.44
CA ILE A 13 5.22 -4.46 -7.99
C ILE A 13 6.48 -3.83 -7.45
N ILE A 14 6.33 -2.70 -6.77
CA ILE A 14 7.42 -2.02 -6.10
C ILE A 14 7.31 -2.42 -4.63
N LYS A 15 8.25 -3.24 -4.16
CA LYS A 15 8.29 -3.68 -2.78
C LYS A 15 9.25 -2.80 -2.01
N ASP A 16 8.73 -2.03 -1.06
CA ASP A 16 9.49 -1.09 -0.24
C ASP A 16 9.01 -1.22 1.21
N CYS A 17 9.25 -2.39 1.78
CA CYS A 17 8.68 -2.79 3.06
C CYS A 17 9.65 -2.69 4.24
N TYR A 18 10.81 -2.09 4.03
CA TYR A 18 11.83 -2.05 5.06
C TYR A 18 11.63 -0.90 6.03
N ASN A 19 11.30 0.28 5.54
CA ASN A 19 11.18 1.47 6.38
C ASN A 19 10.14 2.41 5.78
N ALA A 20 9.48 3.16 6.64
CA ALA A 20 8.52 4.16 6.19
C ALA A 20 8.46 5.32 7.16
N GLY A 21 8.71 6.50 6.64
CA GLY A 21 8.50 7.76 7.34
C GLY A 21 7.80 8.72 6.39
N PRO A 22 7.40 9.91 6.88
CA PRO A 22 6.65 10.84 6.04
C PRO A 22 7.33 11.20 4.73
N GLU A 23 8.63 11.50 4.78
CA GLU A 23 9.38 11.88 3.59
C GLU A 23 9.53 10.74 2.60
N SER A 24 9.84 9.55 3.10
CA SER A 24 10.02 8.38 2.22
C SER A 24 8.70 7.92 1.63
N MET A 25 7.59 8.08 2.36
CA MET A 25 6.26 7.79 1.82
C MET A 25 5.92 8.75 0.67
N GLU A 26 6.15 10.03 0.87
CA GLU A 26 5.88 11.01 -0.17
C GLU A 26 6.73 10.75 -1.42
N ALA A 27 8.02 10.46 -1.22
CA ALA A 27 8.92 10.16 -2.34
C ALA A 27 8.46 8.94 -3.12
N ALA A 28 8.07 7.87 -2.41
CA ALA A 28 7.61 6.64 -3.05
C ALA A 28 6.30 6.85 -3.82
N LEU A 29 5.38 7.62 -3.26
CA LEU A 29 4.13 7.95 -3.93
C LEU A 29 4.36 8.79 -5.18
N THR A 30 5.34 9.69 -5.14
CA THR A 30 5.68 10.50 -6.30
C THR A 30 6.24 9.62 -7.43
N VAL A 31 7.10 8.67 -7.10
CA VAL A 31 7.61 7.71 -8.08
C VAL A 31 6.46 6.90 -8.69
N LEU A 32 5.59 6.38 -7.84
CA LEU A 32 4.42 5.62 -8.31
C LEU A 32 3.53 6.50 -9.21
N GLY A 33 3.32 7.75 -8.82
CA GLY A 33 2.47 8.68 -9.57
C GLY A 33 2.98 8.98 -10.97
N ASN A 34 4.27 8.74 -11.24
CA ASN A 34 4.86 8.96 -12.56
C ASN A 34 4.77 7.73 -13.46
N ARG A 35 4.24 6.61 -12.96
CA ARG A 35 4.08 5.40 -13.77
C ARG A 35 2.85 5.53 -14.65
N LYS A 36 2.90 4.91 -15.81
CA LYS A 36 1.74 4.86 -16.71
C LYS A 36 0.79 3.74 -16.29
N GLY A 37 -0.48 3.87 -16.67
CA GLY A 37 -1.49 2.89 -16.35
C GLY A 37 -2.04 3.09 -14.95
N ARG A 38 -2.75 2.10 -14.44
CA ARG A 38 -3.35 2.20 -13.11
C ARG A 38 -2.28 2.05 -12.03
N ARG A 39 -2.41 2.85 -10.99
CA ARG A 39 -1.44 2.91 -9.90
C ARG A 39 -2.16 2.61 -8.60
N ILE A 40 -1.64 1.65 -7.85
CA ILE A 40 -2.25 1.16 -6.62
C ILE A 40 -1.23 1.28 -5.50
N ALA A 41 -1.58 2.00 -4.44
CA ALA A 41 -0.73 2.10 -3.25
C ALA A 41 -1.28 1.21 -2.15
N VAL A 42 -0.43 0.36 -1.59
CA VAL A 42 -0.73 -0.51 -0.46
C VAL A 42 0.18 -0.05 0.67
N LEU A 43 -0.37 0.73 1.58
CA LEU A 43 0.42 1.45 2.57
C LEU A 43 0.11 0.97 3.99
N GLY A 44 1.16 0.61 4.72
CA GLY A 44 1.05 0.30 6.14
C GLY A 44 1.41 1.50 6.99
N ASP A 45 1.20 1.37 8.29
CA ASP A 45 1.52 2.43 9.24
C ASP A 45 2.99 2.82 9.19
N MET A 46 3.22 4.10 9.43
CA MET A 46 4.52 4.64 9.77
C MET A 46 4.62 4.58 11.29
N LEU A 47 5.55 3.78 11.81
CA LEU A 47 5.69 3.59 13.26
C LEU A 47 6.55 4.68 13.88
N GLU A 48 6.44 4.82 15.19
CA GLU A 48 7.28 5.70 16.01
C GLU A 48 7.15 7.19 15.70
N LEU A 49 5.98 7.63 15.24
CA LEU A 49 5.72 9.05 15.01
C LEU A 49 5.17 9.79 16.24
N GLY A 50 4.85 9.04 17.30
CA GLY A 50 4.36 9.65 18.53
C GLY A 50 3.10 10.48 18.30
N VAL A 51 3.09 11.70 18.84
CA VAL A 51 1.93 12.60 18.74
C VAL A 51 1.62 13.04 17.32
N CYS A 52 2.59 12.92 16.42
CA CYS A 52 2.41 13.32 15.02
C CYS A 52 1.74 12.25 14.15
N ALA A 53 1.50 11.06 14.72
CA ALA A 53 1.05 9.91 13.92
C ALA A 53 -0.22 10.20 13.12
N GLN A 54 -1.25 10.72 13.76
CA GLN A 54 -2.52 10.95 13.07
C GLN A 54 -2.38 11.98 11.94
N ALA A 55 -1.72 13.10 12.23
CA ALA A 55 -1.56 14.16 11.24
C ALA A 55 -0.72 13.70 10.03
N GLU A 56 0.35 12.97 10.29
CA GLU A 56 1.22 12.49 9.22
C GLU A 56 0.56 11.42 8.36
N HIS A 57 -0.22 10.54 8.95
CA HIS A 57 -0.99 9.55 8.19
C HIS A 57 -2.07 10.20 7.34
N TYR A 58 -2.75 11.20 7.89
CA TYR A 58 -3.73 11.97 7.13
C TYR A 58 -3.09 12.65 5.92
N LYS A 59 -1.92 13.24 6.13
CA LYS A 59 -1.17 13.91 5.06
C LYS A 59 -0.77 12.94 3.95
N VAL A 60 -0.32 11.73 4.33
CA VAL A 60 0.02 10.69 3.34
C VAL A 60 -1.19 10.36 2.48
N GLY A 61 -2.37 10.24 3.09
CA GLY A 61 -3.60 10.00 2.33
C GLY A 61 -3.90 11.10 1.33
N ARG A 62 -3.74 12.36 1.73
CA ARG A 62 -3.95 13.48 0.83
C ARG A 62 -2.99 13.46 -0.35
N ILE A 63 -1.74 13.12 -0.09
CA ILE A 63 -0.74 13.00 -1.15
C ILE A 63 -1.12 11.86 -2.10
N ALA A 64 -1.54 10.71 -1.54
CA ALA A 64 -1.93 9.56 -2.34
C ALA A 64 -3.08 9.91 -3.29
N ALA A 65 -4.05 10.70 -2.83
CA ALA A 65 -5.18 11.09 -3.66
C ALA A 65 -4.77 11.82 -4.93
N GLU A 66 -3.63 12.52 -4.91
CA GLU A 66 -3.11 13.22 -6.07
C GLU A 66 -2.28 12.34 -6.99
N LYS A 67 -1.81 11.20 -6.50
CA LYS A 67 -0.79 10.41 -7.19
C LYS A 67 -1.27 9.05 -7.70
N VAL A 68 -2.28 8.45 -7.07
CA VAL A 68 -2.64 7.07 -7.38
C VAL A 68 -4.14 6.92 -7.64
N ASP A 69 -4.52 5.80 -8.24
CA ASP A 69 -5.91 5.52 -8.58
C ASP A 69 -6.62 4.74 -7.46
N PHE A 70 -5.90 3.91 -6.73
CA PHE A 70 -6.44 3.12 -5.63
C PHE A 70 -5.49 3.13 -4.44
N LEU A 71 -6.07 3.18 -3.25
CA LEU A 71 -5.32 3.19 -2.00
C LEU A 71 -5.88 2.13 -1.06
N PHE A 72 -5.02 1.22 -0.62
CA PHE A 72 -5.34 0.22 0.39
C PHE A 72 -4.44 0.48 1.58
N ALA A 73 -5.02 0.91 2.69
CA ALA A 73 -4.25 1.25 3.90
C ALA A 73 -4.42 0.17 4.95
N TYR A 74 -3.33 -0.19 5.63
CA TYR A 74 -3.31 -1.25 6.63
C TYR A 74 -2.72 -0.75 7.94
N GLY A 75 -3.40 -1.04 9.04
CA GLY A 75 -2.86 -0.78 10.39
C GLY A 75 -3.73 0.13 11.23
N PRO A 76 -3.29 0.42 12.45
CA PRO A 76 -4.05 1.27 13.38
C PRO A 76 -4.38 2.67 12.86
N ASN A 77 -3.54 3.22 12.01
CA ASN A 77 -3.77 4.55 11.42
C ASN A 77 -4.35 4.49 10.01
N SER A 78 -4.80 3.32 9.55
CA SER A 78 -5.32 3.17 8.18
C SER A 78 -6.53 4.07 7.92
N SER A 79 -7.40 4.26 8.91
CA SER A 79 -8.56 5.13 8.75
C SER A 79 -8.15 6.60 8.57
N ARG A 80 -7.02 7.00 9.14
CA ARG A 80 -6.51 8.38 8.97
C ARG A 80 -5.99 8.58 7.55
N VAL A 81 -5.30 7.58 7.02
CA VAL A 81 -4.82 7.62 5.63
C VAL A 81 -6.01 7.73 4.68
N VAL A 82 -7.02 6.90 4.87
CA VAL A 82 -8.23 6.94 4.04
C VAL A 82 -8.94 8.28 4.17
N SER A 83 -9.07 8.80 5.40
CA SER A 83 -9.70 10.10 5.62
C SER A 83 -8.99 11.20 4.83
N GLY A 84 -7.66 11.20 4.83
CA GLY A 84 -6.89 12.17 4.05
C GLY A 84 -7.12 12.02 2.56
N ALA A 85 -7.19 10.78 2.08
CA ALA A 85 -7.44 10.51 0.67
C ALA A 85 -8.82 11.00 0.22
N LEU A 86 -9.85 10.76 1.05
CA LEU A 86 -11.20 11.24 0.75
C LEU A 86 -11.25 12.78 0.71
N THR A 87 -10.59 13.42 1.66
CA THR A 87 -10.49 14.90 1.67
C THR A 87 -9.77 15.39 0.42
N GLY A 88 -8.78 14.64 -0.05
CA GLY A 88 -8.03 14.96 -1.27
C GLY A 88 -8.78 14.68 -2.56
N GLY A 89 -10.01 14.16 -2.49
CA GLY A 89 -10.86 13.96 -3.66
C GLY A 89 -10.98 12.53 -4.17
N MET A 90 -10.34 11.57 -3.50
CA MET A 90 -10.46 10.16 -3.92
C MET A 90 -11.84 9.63 -3.57
N SER A 91 -12.40 8.79 -4.46
CA SER A 91 -13.69 8.14 -4.21
C SER A 91 -13.57 7.15 -3.04
N ASP A 92 -14.64 7.01 -2.25
CA ASP A 92 -14.67 6.07 -1.14
C ASP A 92 -14.62 4.60 -1.59
N THR A 93 -14.91 4.34 -2.86
CA THR A 93 -14.72 2.99 -3.42
C THR A 93 -13.26 2.70 -3.73
N ASN A 94 -12.42 3.72 -3.81
CA ASN A 94 -11.02 3.59 -4.22
C ASN A 94 -10.04 3.73 -3.06
N ALA A 95 -10.51 4.13 -1.88
CA ALA A 95 -9.66 4.28 -0.69
C ALA A 95 -10.24 3.44 0.43
N LEU A 96 -9.54 2.37 0.80
CA LEU A 96 -10.07 1.39 1.74
C LEU A 96 -9.07 1.13 2.87
N ALA A 97 -9.59 1.02 4.10
CA ALA A 97 -8.81 0.76 5.30
C ALA A 97 -9.01 -0.68 5.77
N PHE A 98 -7.94 -1.30 6.23
CA PHE A 98 -7.95 -2.69 6.69
C PHE A 98 -7.18 -2.84 7.99
N ASP A 99 -7.64 -3.76 8.83
CA ASP A 99 -6.94 -4.20 10.03
C ASP A 99 -6.54 -5.68 9.96
N ASP A 100 -6.77 -6.31 8.82
CA ASP A 100 -6.54 -7.74 8.60
C ASP A 100 -5.83 -7.91 7.25
N ARG A 101 -4.65 -8.56 7.28
CA ARG A 101 -3.85 -8.73 6.07
C ARG A 101 -4.52 -9.62 5.04
N GLN A 102 -5.21 -10.66 5.49
CA GLN A 102 -5.87 -11.58 4.56
C GLN A 102 -7.01 -10.88 3.81
N LYS A 103 -7.76 -10.05 4.51
CA LYS A 103 -8.84 -9.29 3.88
C LYS A 103 -8.31 -8.30 2.86
N LEU A 104 -7.20 -7.65 3.18
CA LEU A 104 -6.59 -6.71 2.25
C LEU A 104 -6.08 -7.46 1.01
N ALA A 105 -5.38 -8.57 1.20
CA ALA A 105 -4.88 -9.36 0.08
C ALA A 105 -6.02 -9.85 -0.82
N ALA A 106 -7.15 -10.27 -0.23
CA ALA A 106 -8.31 -10.70 -0.99
C ALA A 106 -8.89 -9.55 -1.82
N ALA A 107 -8.96 -8.35 -1.23
CA ALA A 107 -9.43 -7.17 -1.94
C ALA A 107 -8.51 -6.81 -3.11
N LEU A 108 -7.20 -6.92 -2.91
CA LEU A 108 -6.23 -6.69 -3.98
C LEU A 108 -6.43 -7.67 -5.13
N LYS A 109 -6.63 -8.95 -4.83
CA LYS A 109 -6.84 -9.96 -5.87
C LYS A 109 -8.03 -9.64 -6.75
N GLN A 110 -9.07 -9.04 -6.18
CA GLN A 110 -10.25 -8.67 -6.93
C GLN A 110 -10.05 -7.38 -7.75
N GLN A 111 -9.23 -6.46 -7.23
CA GLN A 111 -9.10 -5.14 -7.83
C GLN A 111 -8.01 -5.05 -8.89
N VAL A 112 -6.92 -5.78 -8.71
CA VAL A 112 -5.73 -5.68 -9.56
C VAL A 112 -5.98 -6.27 -10.94
N ARG A 113 -5.46 -5.58 -11.98
CA ARG A 113 -5.59 -5.98 -13.39
C ARG A 113 -4.22 -5.98 -14.05
N PRO A 114 -4.07 -6.73 -15.15
CA PRO A 114 -2.82 -6.67 -15.92
C PRO A 114 -2.48 -5.24 -16.32
N GLY A 115 -1.21 -4.90 -16.21
CA GLY A 115 -0.71 -3.56 -16.52
C GLY A 115 -0.65 -2.62 -15.32
N ASP A 116 -1.22 -3.02 -14.18
CA ASP A 116 -1.17 -2.18 -12.97
C ASP A 116 0.23 -2.11 -12.39
N THR A 117 0.52 -1.00 -11.72
CA THR A 117 1.71 -0.86 -10.88
C THR A 117 1.26 -0.72 -9.43
N LEU A 118 1.81 -1.56 -8.56
CA LEU A 118 1.50 -1.55 -7.13
C LEU A 118 2.73 -1.15 -6.32
N LEU A 119 2.52 -0.35 -5.29
CA LEU A 119 3.56 -0.04 -4.31
C LEU A 119 3.15 -0.66 -2.97
N PHE A 120 4.03 -1.47 -2.37
CA PHE A 120 3.84 -1.99 -1.01
C PHE A 120 4.85 -1.30 -0.11
N LYS A 121 4.38 -0.47 0.82
CA LYS A 121 5.25 0.28 1.71
C LYS A 121 4.63 0.47 3.09
N GLY A 122 5.44 0.31 4.11
CA GLY A 122 5.07 0.51 5.51
C GLY A 122 6.29 0.30 6.36
N SER A 123 6.23 0.67 7.64
CA SER A 123 7.32 0.40 8.55
C SER A 123 7.58 -1.12 8.65
N ASN A 124 8.81 -1.49 8.89
CA ASN A 124 9.20 -2.91 8.90
C ASN A 124 8.32 -3.74 9.83
N GLY A 125 7.96 -3.21 10.99
CA GLY A 125 7.10 -3.91 11.94
C GLY A 125 5.70 -4.20 11.45
N MET A 126 5.25 -3.53 10.39
CA MET A 126 3.92 -3.77 9.82
C MET A 126 3.86 -5.02 8.95
N ARG A 127 5.01 -5.55 8.56
CA ARG A 127 5.10 -6.77 7.76
C ARG A 127 4.24 -6.71 6.51
N MET A 128 4.44 -5.64 5.75
CA MET A 128 3.74 -5.49 4.47
C MET A 128 4.15 -6.56 3.47
N ASP A 129 5.31 -7.16 3.66
CA ASP A 129 5.77 -8.30 2.87
C ASP A 129 4.83 -9.50 2.97
N LEU A 130 4.18 -9.69 4.13
CA LEU A 130 3.22 -10.79 4.30
C LEU A 130 1.98 -10.58 3.43
N ILE A 131 1.53 -9.34 3.30
CA ILE A 131 0.38 -9.03 2.43
C ILE A 131 0.75 -9.33 0.98
N LEU A 132 1.95 -8.94 0.58
CA LEU A 132 2.44 -9.22 -0.77
C LEU A 132 2.51 -10.71 -1.03
N ASP A 133 3.04 -11.49 -0.07
CA ASP A 133 3.11 -12.95 -0.22
C ASP A 133 1.72 -13.56 -0.36
N MET A 134 0.75 -13.09 0.42
CA MET A 134 -0.63 -13.55 0.30
C MET A 134 -1.23 -13.20 -1.06
N PHE A 135 -0.96 -12.00 -1.55
CA PHE A 135 -1.41 -11.56 -2.87
C PHE A 135 -0.82 -12.44 -3.97
N LEU A 136 0.43 -12.85 -3.83
CA LEU A 136 1.12 -13.69 -4.79
C LEU A 136 0.91 -15.20 -4.55
N ASN A 137 0.19 -15.58 -3.49
CA ASN A 137 -0.07 -16.98 -3.09
C ASN A 137 1.20 -17.76 -2.78
N LYS A 138 2.25 -17.10 -2.34
CA LYS A 138 3.53 -17.78 -2.09
C LYS A 138 3.46 -18.78 -0.93
N GLY A 139 2.76 -18.42 0.15
CA GLY A 139 2.59 -19.32 1.28
C GLY A 139 1.73 -20.51 0.96
N GLU A 140 0.64 -20.29 0.23
CA GLU A 140 -0.33 -21.31 -0.11
C GLU A 140 0.26 -22.43 -0.95
N SER A 141 1.07 -22.11 -1.96
CA SER A 141 1.63 -23.13 -2.83
C SER A 141 2.56 -24.06 -2.08
N SER A 142 3.25 -23.59 -1.03
CA SER A 142 4.08 -24.43 -0.19
C SER A 142 3.23 -25.41 0.63
N GLU A 143 2.12 -24.94 1.17
CA GLU A 143 1.22 -25.76 1.96
C GLU A 143 0.54 -26.81 1.11
N GLU A 144 0.13 -26.47 -0.09
CA GLU A 144 -0.51 -27.41 -1.00
C GLU A 144 0.39 -28.60 -1.34
N ARG A 145 1.70 -28.37 -1.37
CA ARG A 145 2.64 -29.44 -1.69
C ARG A 145 2.97 -30.30 -0.49
N ALA A 146 2.66 -29.83 0.68
CA ALA A 146 2.89 -30.58 1.90
C ALA A 146 1.74 -31.53 2.15
#